data_fe336ce69e96cba9e8eb52590a7adbad
#
_entry.id   fe336ce69e96cba9e8eb52590a7adbad
#
_cell.length_a   1.000
_cell.length_b   1.000
_cell.length_c   1.000
_cell.angle_alpha   90.00
_cell.angle_beta   90.00
_cell.angle_gamma   90.00
#
_symmetry.space_group_name_H-M   'P 1'
#
loop_
_entity.id
_entity.type
_entity.pdbx_description
1 polymer ?
#
loop_
_entity_poly.entity_id
_entity_poly.type
_entity_poly.pdbx_seq_one_letter_code
_entity_poly.pdbx_strand_id
1 'polypeptide(L)' 'AIISGAVKLGRGAFVGAGAVIIQGIEIGEGCVIGAGAVVRHHVKPNTTVVGNPAAQLE' A
#
# COMPACT_ATOMS: atom_id res chain seq x y z
N ALA A 1 4.83 10.03 1.75
CA ALA A 1 4.88 8.55 1.72
C ALA A 1 6.31 8.09 1.50
N ILE A 2 6.66 6.96 2.12
CA ILE A 2 7.95 6.33 1.92
C ILE A 2 7.72 5.03 1.18
N ILE A 3 8.29 4.94 -0.01
CA ILE A 3 8.17 3.75 -0.84
C ILE A 3 9.57 3.17 -0.99
N SER A 4 9.79 2.02 -0.34
CA SER A 4 11.11 1.40 -0.30
C SER A 4 11.46 0.75 -1.62
N GLY A 5 12.70 0.28 -1.74
CA GLY A 5 13.19 -0.29 -2.99
C GLY A 5 12.41 -1.52 -3.42
N ALA A 6 12.37 -1.77 -4.73
CA ALA A 6 11.73 -2.92 -5.34
C ALA A 6 10.22 -3.01 -5.09
N VAL A 7 9.58 -1.89 -4.76
CA VAL A 7 8.13 -1.84 -4.64
C VAL A 7 7.53 -1.63 -6.03
N LYS A 8 6.50 -2.41 -6.35
CA LYS A 8 5.76 -2.25 -7.60
C LYS A 8 4.38 -1.71 -7.28
N LEU A 9 4.05 -0.58 -7.87
CA LEU A 9 2.74 0.05 -7.72
C LEU A 9 1.93 -0.19 -8.98
N GLY A 10 0.77 -0.78 -8.82
CA GLY A 10 -0.14 -0.99 -9.93
C GLY A 10 -0.73 0.31 -10.42
N ARG A 11 -1.33 0.26 -11.62
CA ARG A 11 -1.95 1.42 -12.23
C ARG A 11 -3.07 1.94 -11.32
N GLY A 12 -3.09 3.26 -11.11
CA GLY A 12 -4.15 3.87 -10.33
C GLY A 12 -4.06 3.65 -8.84
N ALA A 13 -2.98 3.07 -8.35
CA ALA A 13 -2.82 2.91 -6.92
C ALA A 13 -2.62 4.27 -6.26
N PHE A 14 -3.31 4.49 -5.14
CA PHE A 14 -3.22 5.72 -4.38
C PHE A 14 -2.52 5.44 -3.05
N VAL A 15 -1.49 6.21 -2.75
CA VAL A 15 -0.74 6.05 -1.50
C VAL A 15 -0.93 7.31 -0.67
N GLY A 16 -1.58 7.16 0.47
CA GLY A 16 -1.90 8.29 1.34
C GLY A 16 -0.67 8.90 2.02
N ALA A 17 -0.86 10.10 2.56
CA ALA A 17 0.21 10.82 3.20
C ALA A 17 0.75 10.04 4.40
N GLY A 18 2.08 10.01 4.53
CA GLY A 18 2.72 9.33 5.66
C GLY A 18 2.71 7.81 5.59
N ALA A 19 2.15 7.23 4.55
CA ALA A 19 2.17 5.77 4.41
C ALA A 19 3.59 5.29 4.14
N VAL A 20 3.88 4.07 4.61
CA VAL A 20 5.17 3.43 4.40
C VAL A 20 4.93 2.08 3.74
N ILE A 21 5.62 1.83 2.63
CA ILE A 21 5.55 0.54 1.96
C ILE A 21 6.95 -0.06 2.00
N ILE A 22 7.09 -1.19 2.66
CA ILE A 22 8.42 -1.79 2.82
C ILE A 22 8.88 -2.43 1.51
N GLN A 23 10.16 -2.75 1.46
CA GLN A 23 10.77 -3.23 0.22
C GLN A 23 10.15 -4.54 -0.25
N GLY A 24 10.14 -4.73 -1.56
CA GLY A 24 9.74 -5.99 -2.17
C GLY A 24 8.24 -6.22 -2.25
N ILE A 25 7.41 -5.23 -1.91
CA ILE A 25 5.95 -5.38 -1.90
C ILE A 25 5.38 -5.03 -3.27
N GLU A 26 4.35 -5.77 -3.67
CA GLU A 26 3.55 -5.45 -4.85
C GLU A 26 2.19 -4.92 -4.41
N ILE A 27 1.84 -3.74 -4.91
CA ILE A 27 0.53 -3.14 -4.69
C ILE A 27 -0.25 -3.27 -6.00
N GLY A 28 -1.38 -3.95 -5.94
CA GLY A 28 -2.20 -4.16 -7.14
C GLY A 28 -2.81 -2.87 -7.66
N GLU A 29 -3.34 -2.95 -8.89
CA GLU A 29 -3.95 -1.79 -9.51
C GLU A 29 -5.21 -1.36 -8.73
N GLY A 30 -5.48 -0.07 -8.73
CA GLY A 30 -6.68 0.47 -8.10
C GLY A 30 -6.69 0.40 -6.58
N CYS A 31 -5.56 0.06 -5.96
CA CYS A 31 -5.50 -0.02 -4.51
C CYS A 31 -5.45 1.36 -3.87
N VAL A 32 -5.95 1.43 -2.65
CA VAL A 32 -5.87 2.65 -1.84
C VAL A 32 -5.14 2.30 -0.55
N ILE A 33 -4.02 2.97 -0.33
CA ILE A 33 -3.25 2.82 0.89
C ILE A 33 -3.57 4.02 1.76
N GLY A 34 -4.17 3.79 2.91
CA GLY A 34 -4.60 4.89 3.79
C GLY A 34 -3.44 5.69 4.34
N ALA A 35 -3.72 6.93 4.73
CA ALA A 35 -2.69 7.79 5.32
C ALA A 35 -2.12 7.14 6.56
N GLY A 36 -0.80 7.17 6.69
CA GLY A 36 -0.10 6.60 7.85
C GLY A 36 -0.04 5.08 7.89
N ALA A 37 -0.56 4.40 6.88
CA ALA A 37 -0.53 2.93 6.86
C ALA A 37 0.89 2.42 6.68
N VAL A 38 1.18 1.27 7.29
CA VAL A 38 2.47 0.61 7.12
C VAL A 38 2.20 -0.73 6.44
N VAL A 39 2.54 -0.80 5.15
CA VAL A 39 2.24 -1.97 4.32
C VAL A 39 3.42 -2.93 4.34
N ARG A 40 3.20 -4.13 4.82
CA ARG A 40 4.24 -5.15 4.95
C ARG A 40 3.97 -6.40 4.13
N HIS A 41 2.84 -6.45 3.42
CA HIS A 41 2.46 -7.60 2.60
C HIS A 41 1.93 -7.11 1.27
N HIS A 42 1.99 -7.99 0.26
CA HIS A 42 1.42 -7.67 -1.05
C HIS A 42 -0.07 -7.33 -0.91
N VAL A 43 -0.54 -6.42 -1.73
CA VAL A 43 -1.93 -5.98 -1.69
C VAL A 43 -2.59 -6.35 -3.03
N LYS A 44 -3.70 -7.07 -2.95
CA LYS A 44 -4.45 -7.49 -4.14
C LYS A 44 -5.06 -6.28 -4.83
N PRO A 45 -5.31 -6.36 -6.15
CA PRO A 45 -5.94 -5.25 -6.86
C PRO A 45 -7.27 -4.82 -6.23
N ASN A 46 -7.56 -3.53 -6.35
CA ASN A 46 -8.82 -2.94 -5.91
C ASN A 46 -9.10 -3.12 -4.43
N THR A 47 -8.05 -3.11 -3.62
CA THR A 47 -8.16 -3.30 -2.18
C THR A 47 -7.75 -2.02 -1.47
N THR A 48 -8.45 -1.69 -0.39
CA THR A 48 -8.09 -0.57 0.47
C THR A 48 -7.50 -1.12 1.75
N VAL A 49 -6.33 -0.63 2.13
CA VAL A 49 -5.68 -1.05 3.37
C VAL A 49 -5.36 0.15 4.23
N VAL A 50 -5.50 -0.01 5.54
CA VAL A 50 -5.28 1.07 6.50
C VAL A 50 -4.59 0.53 7.74
N GLY A 51 -3.92 1.41 8.46
CA GLY A 51 -3.38 1.08 9.77
C GLY A 51 -1.95 0.58 9.78
N ASN A 52 -1.47 0.28 10.97
CA ASN A 52 -0.12 -0.21 11.21
C ASN A 52 -0.18 -1.40 12.16
N PRO A 53 0.05 -2.64 11.68
CA PRO A 53 0.28 -2.99 10.28
C PRO A 53 -0.98 -2.79 9.44
N ALA A 54 -0.78 -2.52 8.15
CA ALA A 54 -1.92 -2.27 7.27
C ALA A 54 -2.74 -3.54 7.10
N ALA A 55 -4.05 -3.36 7.16
CA ALA A 55 -4.99 -4.45 7.00
C ALA A 55 -6.10 -4.00 6.06
N GLN A 56 -6.71 -4.98 5.39
CA GLN A 56 -7.77 -4.69 4.45
C GLN A 56 -8.97 -4.10 5.16
N LEU A 57 -9.45 -3.01 4.61
CA LEU A 57 -10.68 -2.38 5.09
C LEU A 57 -11.86 -3.00 4.35
N GLU A 58 -12.85 -3.41 5.10
CA GLU A 58 -14.05 -3.97 4.49
C GLU A 58 -15.13 -2.94 4.29
#